data_5a5ecf7371a7df0348961c9e9438c63a
#
_entry.id   5a5ecf7371a7df0348961c9e9438c63a
#
_cell.length_a   1.000
_cell.length_b   1.000
_cell.length_c   1.000
_cell.angle_alpha   90.00
_cell.angle_beta   90.00
_cell.angle_gamma   90.00
#
_symmetry.space_group_name_H-M   'P 1'
#
loop_
_entity.id
_entity.type
_entity.pdbx_description
1 polymer ?
#
loop_
_entity_poly.entity_id
_entity_poly.type
_entity_poly.pdbx_seq_one_letter_code
_entity_poly.pdbx_strand_id
1 'polypeptide(L)'
;MAKTPQPAQKSYFFDKGYKDLGNTIKGAWSRNTDSIKKYAGNFGDWYDKPLAVKIFLGIVNILAMIAVIVFGSIITAVITVINVLVLIIFMTCVYIGFSVIWLVDRLYLTRKKIFTACHECKEKSLIPTYICPRCGAKHTDLTPGVYGILKRKCTCGEKLPTTFMNGRKELEAECPHCGHKLSDRESRPICIPIVGGRSVGKTAFITAFSKEFIENVAPTKGFDIEFYNDTKANIYKEISQDYTAGSTRMTDRPQDVNAASSISFSFFVKHPSLSPERLMHVYDIAGEVFTDNNENEVQKQYEYCQGIVLIIDPFAIPSVRMQYEELLEPADIAGIGKADINGIINSFLNKLREVTGLSDNKMATVPLAVVISKIDSAGLEQDIGSMAVNKHMKNEPEKYTDYYDTQDYLCRKFLKENGMESFLNNINIQFKNNRFFACSAIGHTRDKGQYRPEGVLAPMEWLVKNADSKMGQLWNDNNFSKKPKNYDNE
;
A
#
# COMPACT_ATOMS: atom_id res chain seq x y z
N MET A 1 11.03 14.31 -18.25
CA MET A 1 9.64 14.16 -18.70
C MET A 1 8.90 15.48 -18.49
N ALA A 2 8.35 16.08 -19.55
CA ALA A 2 7.53 17.28 -19.42
C ALA A 2 6.27 16.92 -18.60
N LYS A 3 6.02 17.60 -17.49
CA LYS A 3 4.81 17.38 -16.69
C LYS A 3 3.59 17.74 -17.55
N THR A 4 2.71 16.80 -17.78
CA THR A 4 1.41 17.04 -18.42
C THR A 4 0.68 18.20 -17.74
N PRO A 5 0.10 19.15 -18.46
CA PRO A 5 -0.60 20.28 -17.87
C PRO A 5 -1.76 19.76 -17.01
N GLN A 6 -1.78 20.16 -15.75
CA GLN A 6 -2.82 19.74 -14.80
C GLN A 6 -4.15 20.46 -15.11
N PRO A 7 -5.31 19.78 -15.04
CA PRO A 7 -6.62 20.39 -15.25
C PRO A 7 -7.05 21.24 -14.04
N ALA A 8 -6.20 22.20 -13.66
CA ALA A 8 -6.38 23.02 -12.45
C ALA A 8 -6.03 24.48 -12.70
N GLN A 9 -6.76 25.35 -12.04
CA GLN A 9 -6.48 26.80 -12.05
C GLN A 9 -5.31 27.07 -11.11
N LYS A 10 -4.30 27.83 -11.58
CA LYS A 10 -3.26 28.34 -10.70
C LYS A 10 -3.86 29.24 -9.63
N SER A 11 -3.30 29.20 -8.44
CA SER A 11 -3.75 30.10 -7.38
C SER A 11 -3.42 31.56 -7.73
N TYR A 12 -4.15 32.49 -7.13
CA TYR A 12 -4.01 33.93 -7.41
C TYR A 12 -2.56 34.40 -7.40
N PHE A 13 -1.78 33.97 -6.41
CA PHE A 13 -0.38 34.36 -6.26
C PHE A 13 0.54 33.84 -7.37
N PHE A 14 0.15 32.79 -8.09
CA PHE A 14 0.98 32.17 -9.14
C PHE A 14 0.48 32.45 -10.56
N ASP A 15 -0.55 33.27 -10.73
CA ASP A 15 -1.04 33.72 -12.04
C ASP A 15 -1.46 35.21 -12.02
N LYS A 16 -2.67 35.51 -11.49
CA LYS A 16 -3.23 36.84 -11.53
C LYS A 16 -2.43 37.86 -10.72
N GLY A 17 -1.95 37.48 -9.55
CA GLY A 17 -1.15 38.35 -8.68
C GLY A 17 0.11 38.89 -9.34
N TYR A 18 0.82 38.08 -10.10
CA TYR A 18 1.99 38.54 -10.88
C TYR A 18 1.58 39.48 -12.02
N LYS A 19 0.48 39.18 -12.72
CA LYS A 19 -0.02 40.02 -13.80
C LYS A 19 -0.46 41.38 -13.28
N ASP A 20 -1.17 41.40 -12.16
CA ASP A 20 -1.65 42.62 -11.54
C ASP A 20 -0.51 43.50 -11.06
N LEU A 21 0.52 42.92 -10.41
CA LEU A 21 1.72 43.64 -10.01
C LEU A 21 2.48 44.18 -11.24
N GLY A 22 2.68 43.35 -12.24
CA GLY A 22 3.35 43.73 -13.49
C GLY A 22 2.64 44.86 -14.19
N ASN A 23 1.31 44.83 -14.24
CA ASN A 23 0.46 45.92 -14.79
C ASN A 23 0.56 47.21 -13.99
N THR A 24 0.62 47.09 -12.64
CA THR A 24 0.79 48.28 -11.75
C THR A 24 2.14 48.93 -11.99
N ILE A 25 3.24 48.16 -12.03
CA ILE A 25 4.58 48.68 -12.32
C ILE A 25 4.63 49.30 -13.72
N LYS A 26 4.12 48.59 -14.74
CA LYS A 26 4.06 49.08 -16.10
C LYS A 26 3.24 50.40 -16.20
N GLY A 27 2.12 50.48 -15.49
CA GLY A 27 1.29 51.68 -15.43
C GLY A 27 2.00 52.86 -14.79
N ALA A 28 2.82 52.64 -13.74
CA ALA A 28 3.61 53.68 -13.11
C ALA A 28 4.65 54.28 -14.08
N TRP A 29 5.38 53.44 -14.80
CA TRP A 29 6.33 53.86 -15.83
C TRP A 29 5.67 54.52 -17.02
N SER A 30 4.48 54.06 -17.44
CA SER A 30 3.70 54.68 -18.50
C SER A 30 3.31 56.12 -18.15
N ARG A 31 2.88 56.36 -16.89
CA ARG A 31 2.51 57.73 -16.44
C ARG A 31 3.70 58.68 -16.53
N ASN A 32 4.91 58.25 -16.17
CA ASN A 32 6.10 59.07 -16.34
C ASN A 32 6.36 59.42 -17.81
N THR A 33 6.24 58.40 -18.70
CA THR A 33 6.41 58.56 -20.15
C THR A 33 5.33 59.50 -20.73
N ASP A 34 4.09 59.34 -20.31
CA ASP A 34 2.98 60.18 -20.76
C ASP A 34 3.12 61.65 -20.29
N SER A 35 3.64 61.85 -19.06
CA SER A 35 3.97 63.17 -18.57
C SER A 35 5.08 63.83 -19.39
N ILE A 36 6.16 63.07 -19.73
CA ILE A 36 7.24 63.57 -20.60
C ILE A 36 6.69 63.95 -21.97
N LYS A 37 5.87 63.10 -22.59
CA LYS A 37 5.20 63.38 -23.87
C LYS A 37 4.33 64.62 -23.82
N LYS A 38 3.57 64.83 -22.73
CA LYS A 38 2.73 66.01 -22.52
C LYS A 38 3.57 67.26 -22.50
N TYR A 39 4.66 67.30 -21.69
CA TYR A 39 5.56 68.44 -21.67
C TYR A 39 6.24 68.68 -23.00
N ALA A 40 6.63 67.63 -23.74
CA ALA A 40 7.18 67.73 -25.09
C ALA A 40 6.14 68.26 -26.10
N GLY A 41 4.88 67.86 -26.01
CA GLY A 41 3.78 68.36 -26.89
C GLY A 41 3.46 69.83 -26.68
N ASN A 42 3.58 70.36 -25.44
CA ASN A 42 3.31 71.74 -25.12
C ASN A 42 4.12 72.77 -25.91
N PHE A 43 5.26 72.37 -26.48
CA PHE A 43 6.05 73.25 -27.34
C PHE A 43 5.34 73.69 -28.62
N GLY A 44 4.41 72.88 -29.17
CA GLY A 44 3.60 73.19 -30.31
C GLY A 44 2.49 74.21 -30.04
N ASP A 45 1.95 74.25 -28.83
CA ASP A 45 0.79 75.01 -28.47
C ASP A 45 1.08 76.53 -28.26
N TRP A 46 2.33 76.95 -28.24
CA TRP A 46 2.73 78.32 -27.95
C TRP A 46 3.08 79.15 -29.20
N TYR A 47 2.83 78.62 -30.38
CA TYR A 47 3.26 79.21 -31.64
C TYR A 47 2.77 80.66 -31.79
N ASP A 48 1.61 81.03 -31.29
CA ASP A 48 0.99 82.41 -31.46
C ASP A 48 1.30 83.32 -30.28
N LYS A 49 2.14 82.96 -29.29
CA LYS A 49 2.45 83.80 -28.12
C LYS A 49 3.67 84.72 -28.39
N PRO A 50 3.77 85.90 -27.69
CA PRO A 50 4.94 86.78 -27.73
C PRO A 50 6.24 86.08 -27.39
N LEU A 51 7.36 86.48 -28.04
CA LEU A 51 8.66 85.79 -27.93
C LEU A 51 9.15 85.58 -26.50
N ALA A 52 9.00 86.63 -25.64
CA ALA A 52 9.44 86.54 -24.23
C ALA A 52 8.62 85.51 -23.44
N VAL A 53 7.33 85.37 -23.74
CA VAL A 53 6.45 84.39 -23.12
C VAL A 53 6.78 82.98 -23.60
N LYS A 54 7.14 82.77 -24.88
CA LYS A 54 7.60 81.49 -25.43
C LYS A 54 8.88 81.04 -24.75
N ILE A 55 9.86 81.94 -24.60
CA ILE A 55 11.11 81.61 -23.93
C ILE A 55 10.90 81.18 -22.48
N PHE A 56 10.11 82.00 -21.73
CA PHE A 56 9.84 81.68 -20.30
C PHE A 56 9.10 80.39 -20.13
N LEU A 57 8.01 80.11 -20.87
CA LEU A 57 7.24 78.87 -20.83
C LEU A 57 8.09 77.66 -21.32
N GLY A 58 8.93 77.87 -22.33
CA GLY A 58 9.86 76.86 -22.80
C GLY A 58 10.86 76.41 -21.73
N ILE A 59 11.44 77.39 -21.02
CA ILE A 59 12.37 77.07 -19.90
C ILE A 59 11.64 76.30 -18.78
N VAL A 60 10.48 76.74 -18.36
CA VAL A 60 9.66 76.08 -17.33
C VAL A 60 9.29 74.66 -17.78
N ASN A 61 8.91 74.50 -19.03
CA ASN A 61 8.49 73.17 -19.57
C ASN A 61 9.69 72.20 -19.69
N ILE A 62 10.86 72.72 -20.10
CA ILE A 62 12.09 71.93 -20.12
C ILE A 62 12.49 71.51 -18.69
N LEU A 63 12.47 72.43 -17.72
CA LEU A 63 12.74 72.12 -16.32
C LEU A 63 11.77 71.10 -15.75
N ALA A 64 10.48 71.24 -16.04
CA ALA A 64 9.47 70.28 -15.65
C ALA A 64 9.71 68.88 -16.29
N MET A 65 10.05 68.83 -17.56
CA MET A 65 10.38 67.61 -18.26
C MET A 65 11.62 66.89 -17.66
N ILE A 66 12.66 67.67 -17.40
CA ILE A 66 13.90 67.16 -16.71
C ILE A 66 13.57 66.64 -15.31
N ALA A 67 12.72 67.34 -14.55
CA ALA A 67 12.28 66.96 -13.25
C ALA A 67 11.53 65.61 -13.29
N VAL A 68 10.65 65.41 -14.27
CA VAL A 68 9.95 64.09 -14.44
C VAL A 68 10.92 63.00 -14.89
N ILE A 69 11.86 63.29 -15.79
CA ILE A 69 12.83 62.31 -16.25
C ILE A 69 13.76 61.88 -15.08
N VAL A 70 14.22 62.83 -14.28
CA VAL A 70 15.22 62.51 -13.22
C VAL A 70 14.49 62.02 -11.97
N PHE A 71 13.66 62.89 -11.36
CA PHE A 71 13.04 62.55 -10.07
C PHE A 71 11.89 61.56 -10.20
N GLY A 72 11.05 61.70 -11.23
CA GLY A 72 9.93 60.78 -11.49
C GLY A 72 10.43 59.37 -11.77
N SER A 73 11.49 59.22 -12.60
CA SER A 73 12.05 57.91 -12.92
C SER A 73 12.78 57.28 -11.72
N ILE A 74 13.56 58.08 -10.96
CA ILE A 74 14.23 57.59 -9.74
C ILE A 74 13.21 57.11 -8.72
N ILE A 75 12.19 57.90 -8.42
CA ILE A 75 11.16 57.52 -7.45
C ILE A 75 10.40 56.23 -7.92
N THR A 76 10.03 56.20 -9.20
CA THR A 76 9.35 54.99 -9.74
C THR A 76 10.25 53.76 -9.72
N ALA A 77 11.57 53.92 -10.00
CA ALA A 77 12.54 52.82 -9.92
C ALA A 77 12.68 52.33 -8.48
N VAL A 78 12.85 53.23 -7.51
CA VAL A 78 12.94 52.85 -6.07
C VAL A 78 11.70 52.11 -5.60
N ILE A 79 10.49 52.65 -5.92
CA ILE A 79 9.24 51.96 -5.57
C ILE A 79 9.12 50.63 -6.26
N THR A 80 9.53 50.50 -7.51
CA THR A 80 9.58 49.21 -8.25
C THR A 80 10.47 48.20 -7.55
N VAL A 81 11.72 48.60 -7.19
CA VAL A 81 12.66 47.72 -6.48
C VAL A 81 12.08 47.26 -5.14
N ILE A 82 11.51 48.18 -4.35
CA ILE A 82 10.89 47.84 -3.06
C ILE A 82 9.75 46.83 -3.26
N ASN A 83 8.86 47.05 -4.23
CA ASN A 83 7.75 46.12 -4.51
C ASN A 83 8.23 44.74 -4.95
N VAL A 84 9.29 44.68 -5.79
CA VAL A 84 9.88 43.43 -6.23
C VAL A 84 10.51 42.68 -5.04
N LEU A 85 11.24 43.39 -4.16
CA LEU A 85 11.84 42.81 -2.96
C LEU A 85 10.77 42.24 -2.00
N VAL A 86 9.72 43.01 -1.74
CA VAL A 86 8.58 42.56 -0.91
C VAL A 86 7.94 41.34 -1.53
N LEU A 87 7.75 41.30 -2.85
CA LEU A 87 7.20 40.16 -3.55
C LEU A 87 8.09 38.91 -3.40
N ILE A 88 9.41 39.07 -3.58
CA ILE A 88 10.38 37.98 -3.44
C ILE A 88 10.28 37.38 -2.03
N ILE A 89 10.31 38.23 -0.98
CA ILE A 89 10.21 37.78 0.42
C ILE A 89 8.89 37.04 0.64
N PHE A 90 7.76 37.64 0.22
CA PHE A 90 6.44 37.05 0.36
C PHE A 90 6.33 35.71 -0.36
N MET A 91 6.79 35.62 -1.61
CA MET A 91 6.76 34.39 -2.37
C MET A 91 7.66 33.33 -1.77
N THR A 92 8.84 33.70 -1.25
CA THR A 92 9.72 32.78 -0.54
C THR A 92 8.99 32.17 0.67
N CYS A 93 8.32 32.99 1.47
CA CYS A 93 7.51 32.50 2.60
C CYS A 93 6.39 31.56 2.14
N VAL A 94 5.71 31.87 1.04
CA VAL A 94 4.66 30.98 0.47
C VAL A 94 5.26 29.67 0.00
N TYR A 95 6.40 29.69 -0.69
CA TYR A 95 7.09 28.45 -1.14
C TYR A 95 7.55 27.60 0.04
N ILE A 96 8.12 28.21 1.08
CA ILE A 96 8.48 27.49 2.32
C ILE A 96 7.23 26.87 2.95
N GLY A 97 6.16 27.65 3.08
CA GLY A 97 4.91 27.18 3.71
C GLY A 97 4.33 25.95 3.04
N PHE A 98 4.14 25.97 1.73
CA PHE A 98 3.60 24.78 1.06
C PHE A 98 4.60 23.62 0.96
N SER A 99 5.92 23.91 0.92
CA SER A 99 6.93 22.85 0.97
C SER A 99 6.92 22.12 2.30
N VAL A 100 6.74 22.82 3.41
CA VAL A 100 6.58 22.22 4.74
C VAL A 100 5.33 21.34 4.79
N ILE A 101 4.18 21.83 4.31
CA ILE A 101 2.93 21.07 4.30
C ILE A 101 3.07 19.82 3.40
N TRP A 102 3.68 19.97 2.23
CA TRP A 102 3.98 18.85 1.33
C TRP A 102 4.88 17.80 2.01
N LEU A 103 5.94 18.27 2.68
CA LEU A 103 6.87 17.37 3.40
C LEU A 103 6.17 16.64 4.54
N VAL A 104 5.35 17.34 5.32
CA VAL A 104 4.56 16.74 6.42
C VAL A 104 3.60 15.67 5.88
N ASP A 105 2.86 15.97 4.79
CA ASP A 105 1.96 14.99 4.15
C ASP A 105 2.74 13.75 3.69
N ARG A 106 3.90 13.94 3.03
CA ARG A 106 4.76 12.83 2.57
C ARG A 106 5.34 12.01 3.72
N LEU A 107 5.85 12.66 4.76
CA LEU A 107 6.37 11.98 5.95
C LEU A 107 5.26 11.20 6.67
N TYR A 108 4.06 11.77 6.73
CA TYR A 108 2.91 11.09 7.33
C TYR A 108 2.56 9.82 6.55
N LEU A 109 2.40 9.91 5.22
CA LEU A 109 2.11 8.75 4.36
C LEU A 109 3.18 7.66 4.51
N THR A 110 4.46 8.05 4.45
CA THR A 110 5.57 7.10 4.55
C THR A 110 5.66 6.44 5.93
N ARG A 111 5.55 7.21 7.02
CA ARG A 111 5.58 6.67 8.39
C ARG A 111 4.41 5.76 8.70
N LYS A 112 3.23 6.08 8.16
CA LYS A 112 2.02 5.25 8.33
C LYS A 112 1.95 4.10 7.33
N LYS A 113 2.93 4.01 6.41
CA LYS A 113 2.95 3.00 5.33
C LYS A 113 1.66 3.03 4.49
N ILE A 114 1.17 4.24 4.20
CA ILE A 114 -0.02 4.46 3.37
C ILE A 114 0.44 4.53 1.92
N PHE A 115 -0.05 3.64 1.09
CA PHE A 115 0.16 3.62 -0.36
C PHE A 115 -0.97 2.85 -1.02
N THR A 116 -1.18 3.05 -2.30
CA THR A 116 -2.11 2.27 -3.11
C THR A 116 -1.34 1.23 -3.91
N ALA A 117 -1.85 0.00 -3.94
CA ALA A 117 -1.34 -1.08 -4.78
C ALA A 117 -2.40 -1.42 -5.83
N CYS A 118 -2.07 -1.28 -7.09
CA CYS A 118 -3.02 -1.57 -8.15
C CYS A 118 -3.30 -3.06 -8.24
N HIS A 119 -4.58 -3.43 -8.30
CA HIS A 119 -4.99 -4.82 -8.38
C HIS A 119 -4.68 -5.46 -9.74
N GLU A 120 -4.67 -4.67 -10.81
CA GLU A 120 -4.35 -5.14 -12.17
C GLU A 120 -2.84 -5.25 -12.39
N CYS A 121 -2.12 -4.12 -12.40
CA CYS A 121 -0.69 -4.11 -12.72
C CYS A 121 0.23 -4.36 -11.53
N LYS A 122 -0.32 -4.56 -10.33
CA LYS A 122 0.41 -4.81 -9.08
C LYS A 122 1.45 -3.74 -8.69
N GLU A 123 1.47 -2.62 -9.41
CA GLU A 123 2.35 -1.49 -9.09
C GLU A 123 1.85 -0.73 -7.86
N LYS A 124 2.79 -0.30 -7.03
CA LYS A 124 2.49 0.56 -5.88
C LYS A 124 2.68 2.03 -6.24
N SER A 125 1.82 2.88 -5.73
CA SER A 125 1.99 4.32 -5.83
C SER A 125 1.67 5.01 -4.50
N LEU A 126 2.48 5.99 -4.14
CA LEU A 126 2.27 6.77 -2.92
C LEU A 126 1.12 7.77 -3.10
N ILE A 127 0.94 8.26 -4.32
CA ILE A 127 -0.16 9.15 -4.70
C ILE A 127 -0.70 8.68 -6.04
N PRO A 128 -1.96 8.20 -6.07
CA PRO A 128 -2.63 7.82 -7.31
C PRO A 128 -3.06 9.05 -8.12
N THR A 129 -3.65 8.81 -9.29
CA THR A 129 -4.33 9.83 -10.09
C THR A 129 -5.74 10.00 -9.59
N TYR A 130 -6.09 11.19 -9.08
CA TYR A 130 -7.42 11.46 -8.54
C TYR A 130 -8.37 11.99 -9.61
N ILE A 131 -9.64 11.64 -9.46
CA ILE A 131 -10.71 12.04 -10.38
C ILE A 131 -11.52 13.15 -9.74
N CYS A 132 -11.78 14.22 -10.49
CA CYS A 132 -12.66 15.28 -10.03
C CYS A 132 -14.12 14.77 -9.97
N PRO A 133 -14.81 14.83 -8.82
CA PRO A 133 -16.16 14.29 -8.67
C PRO A 133 -17.20 15.05 -9.53
N ARG A 134 -16.90 16.26 -9.97
CA ARG A 134 -17.83 17.09 -10.76
C ARG A 134 -17.69 16.90 -12.27
N CYS A 135 -16.46 16.78 -12.78
CA CYS A 135 -16.22 16.79 -14.23
C CYS A 135 -15.40 15.60 -14.74
N GLY A 136 -14.99 14.68 -13.87
CA GLY A 136 -14.18 13.52 -14.26
C GLY A 136 -12.72 13.84 -14.64
N ALA A 137 -12.26 15.08 -14.51
CA ALA A 137 -10.90 15.46 -14.89
C ALA A 137 -9.86 14.76 -14.00
N LYS A 138 -8.78 14.26 -14.61
CA LYS A 138 -7.74 13.48 -13.95
C LYS A 138 -6.61 14.39 -13.43
N HIS A 139 -6.35 14.33 -12.12
CA HIS A 139 -5.32 15.07 -11.42
C HIS A 139 -4.18 14.15 -11.01
N THR A 140 -3.07 14.12 -11.72
CA THR A 140 -1.92 13.20 -11.51
C THR A 140 -1.03 13.65 -10.38
N ASP A 141 -1.02 14.68 -9.77
CA ASP A 141 -0.18 15.12 -8.65
C ASP A 141 -0.98 16.06 -7.75
N LEU A 142 -1.96 15.50 -7.05
CA LEU A 142 -2.85 16.26 -6.18
C LEU A 142 -2.16 16.51 -4.82
N THR A 143 -1.18 17.41 -4.84
CA THR A 143 -0.36 17.79 -3.68
C THR A 143 -0.33 19.31 -3.48
N PRO A 144 0.03 19.79 -2.29
CA PRO A 144 0.26 21.22 -2.05
C PRO A 144 1.24 21.81 -3.05
N GLY A 145 0.91 22.97 -3.64
CA GLY A 145 1.77 23.61 -4.63
C GLY A 145 1.12 24.82 -5.30
N VAL A 146 1.58 25.13 -6.51
CA VAL A 146 1.17 26.33 -7.28
C VAL A 146 -0.32 26.39 -7.62
N TYR A 147 -1.03 25.26 -7.61
CA TYR A 147 -2.47 25.19 -7.86
C TYR A 147 -3.32 25.36 -6.59
N GLY A 148 -2.69 25.38 -5.42
CA GLY A 148 -3.32 25.56 -4.11
C GLY A 148 -2.57 24.80 -3.02
N ILE A 149 -2.66 25.31 -1.80
CA ILE A 149 -1.93 24.75 -0.64
C ILE A 149 -2.75 23.63 0.00
N LEU A 150 -3.93 23.94 0.53
CA LEU A 150 -4.82 22.95 1.17
C LEU A 150 -5.90 22.43 0.22
N LYS A 151 -6.31 23.24 -0.73
CA LYS A 151 -7.31 22.88 -1.75
C LYS A 151 -6.87 23.38 -3.11
N ARG A 152 -6.99 22.52 -4.12
CA ARG A 152 -6.76 22.83 -5.53
C ARG A 152 -8.09 23.09 -6.22
N LYS A 153 -8.18 24.11 -7.05
CA LYS A 153 -9.36 24.41 -7.84
C LYS A 153 -9.23 23.77 -9.22
N CYS A 154 -10.12 22.81 -9.50
CA CYS A 154 -10.24 22.20 -10.83
C CYS A 154 -10.65 23.26 -11.87
N THR A 155 -10.43 23.00 -13.16
CA THR A 155 -10.92 23.86 -14.25
C THR A 155 -12.43 24.06 -14.22
N CYS A 156 -13.22 23.06 -13.78
CA CYS A 156 -14.67 23.14 -13.60
C CYS A 156 -15.11 23.98 -12.38
N GLY A 157 -14.16 24.42 -11.55
CA GLY A 157 -14.43 25.22 -10.34
C GLY A 157 -14.49 24.42 -9.04
N GLU A 158 -14.50 23.08 -9.08
CA GLU A 158 -14.53 22.22 -7.90
C GLU A 158 -13.26 22.36 -7.07
N LYS A 159 -13.38 22.28 -5.72
CA LYS A 159 -12.27 22.41 -4.78
C LYS A 159 -11.83 21.06 -4.26
N LEU A 160 -10.72 20.57 -4.75
CA LEU A 160 -10.16 19.26 -4.38
C LEU A 160 -9.15 19.41 -3.23
N PRO A 161 -9.22 18.60 -2.17
CA PRO A 161 -8.24 18.58 -1.08
C PRO A 161 -6.88 18.09 -1.59
N THR A 162 -5.78 18.66 -1.08
CA THR A 162 -4.41 18.37 -1.56
C THR A 162 -3.60 17.49 -0.62
N THR A 163 -4.09 17.23 0.60
CA THR A 163 -3.41 16.39 1.60
C THR A 163 -4.32 15.29 2.09
N PHE A 164 -3.72 14.20 2.57
CA PHE A 164 -4.43 13.08 3.17
C PHE A 164 -5.38 13.53 4.30
N MET A 165 -4.86 14.33 5.24
CA MET A 165 -5.62 14.77 6.41
C MET A 165 -6.78 15.71 6.07
N ASN A 166 -6.71 16.39 4.92
CA ASN A 166 -7.76 17.32 4.46
C ASN A 166 -8.83 16.64 3.59
N GLY A 167 -8.86 15.29 3.53
CA GLY A 167 -9.89 14.51 2.84
C GLY A 167 -9.53 14.08 1.41
N ARG A 168 -8.27 14.17 0.97
CA ARG A 168 -7.85 13.66 -0.33
C ARG A 168 -8.17 12.18 -0.51
N LYS A 169 -8.08 11.41 0.56
CA LYS A 169 -8.41 9.98 0.62
C LYS A 169 -9.86 9.63 0.23
N GLU A 170 -10.77 10.61 0.22
CA GLU A 170 -12.18 10.40 -0.09
C GLU A 170 -12.49 10.52 -1.60
N LEU A 171 -11.50 10.99 -2.38
CA LEU A 171 -11.65 11.15 -3.82
C LEU A 171 -11.48 9.80 -4.53
N GLU A 172 -12.26 9.61 -5.59
CA GLU A 172 -12.03 8.50 -6.51
C GLU A 172 -10.65 8.62 -7.16
N ALA A 173 -9.99 7.47 -7.38
CA ALA A 173 -8.64 7.44 -7.91
C ALA A 173 -8.46 6.35 -8.99
N GLU A 174 -7.46 6.56 -9.85
CA GLU A 174 -6.99 5.61 -10.84
C GLU A 174 -5.50 5.32 -10.66
N CYS A 175 -5.09 4.14 -11.07
CA CYS A 175 -3.69 3.78 -11.08
C CYS A 175 -2.90 4.69 -12.03
N PRO A 176 -1.81 5.32 -11.60
CA PRO A 176 -1.00 6.17 -12.48
C PRO A 176 -0.25 5.38 -13.56
N HIS A 177 -0.13 4.05 -13.44
CA HIS A 177 0.61 3.18 -14.35
C HIS A 177 -0.27 2.58 -15.45
N CYS A 178 -1.42 1.99 -15.09
CA CYS A 178 -2.31 1.33 -16.05
C CYS A 178 -3.66 2.02 -16.25
N GLY A 179 -3.99 3.05 -15.48
CA GLY A 179 -5.26 3.78 -15.58
C GLY A 179 -6.47 3.02 -15.03
N HIS A 180 -6.28 1.83 -14.43
CA HIS A 180 -7.38 1.09 -13.83
C HIS A 180 -7.94 1.83 -12.63
N LYS A 181 -9.27 1.82 -12.48
CA LYS A 181 -9.97 2.49 -11.37
C LYS A 181 -9.60 1.79 -10.06
N LEU A 182 -9.07 2.56 -9.11
CA LEU A 182 -8.75 2.08 -7.79
C LEU A 182 -9.98 2.25 -6.90
N SER A 183 -10.42 1.16 -6.29
CA SER A 183 -11.43 1.23 -5.22
C SER A 183 -10.79 1.67 -3.90
N ASP A 184 -9.46 1.79 -3.90
CA ASP A 184 -8.66 2.16 -2.74
C ASP A 184 -8.76 3.65 -2.45
N ARG A 185 -9.38 3.94 -1.35
CA ARG A 185 -9.06 5.13 -0.58
C ARG A 185 -7.62 4.98 -0.08
N GLU A 186 -6.88 6.07 0.08
CA GLU A 186 -5.54 6.02 0.68
C GLU A 186 -5.59 5.26 2.02
N SER A 187 -5.30 3.96 2.00
CA SER A 187 -5.37 3.04 3.13
C SER A 187 -3.98 2.50 3.47
N ARG A 188 -3.85 1.78 4.58
CA ARG A 188 -2.63 1.03 4.86
C ARG A 188 -2.81 -0.42 4.45
N PRO A 189 -2.19 -0.88 3.36
CA PRO A 189 -2.31 -2.27 2.94
C PRO A 189 -1.56 -3.22 3.88
N ILE A 190 -2.13 -4.41 4.06
CA ILE A 190 -1.52 -5.57 4.70
C ILE A 190 -1.61 -6.71 3.70
N CYS A 191 -0.51 -6.93 2.97
CA CYS A 191 -0.44 -7.92 1.91
C CYS A 191 0.24 -9.18 2.41
N ILE A 192 -0.47 -10.31 2.37
CA ILE A 192 0.01 -11.61 2.84
C ILE A 192 -0.19 -12.63 1.70
N PRO A 193 0.88 -12.91 0.93
CA PRO A 193 0.89 -13.99 -0.03
C PRO A 193 0.89 -15.35 0.67
N ILE A 194 0.15 -16.30 0.08
CA ILE A 194 0.14 -17.70 0.49
C ILE A 194 0.84 -18.52 -0.57
N VAL A 195 1.92 -19.16 -0.17
CA VAL A 195 2.83 -19.92 -1.02
C VAL A 195 2.74 -21.40 -0.68
N GLY A 196 2.91 -22.26 -1.65
CA GLY A 196 2.95 -23.71 -1.46
C GLY A 196 2.73 -24.44 -2.76
N GLY A 197 3.01 -25.74 -2.77
CA GLY A 197 2.83 -26.62 -3.91
C GLY A 197 1.37 -26.73 -4.38
N ARG A 198 1.19 -27.49 -5.45
CA ARG A 198 -0.14 -27.86 -5.93
C ARG A 198 -0.80 -28.81 -4.92
N SER A 199 -2.10 -28.66 -4.69
CA SER A 199 -2.92 -29.52 -3.82
C SER A 199 -2.53 -29.52 -2.33
N VAL A 200 -1.70 -28.58 -1.86
CA VAL A 200 -1.35 -28.47 -0.43
C VAL A 200 -2.46 -27.85 0.43
N GLY A 201 -3.58 -27.42 -0.17
CA GLY A 201 -4.71 -26.84 0.56
C GLY A 201 -4.71 -25.32 0.66
N LYS A 202 -3.94 -24.57 -0.18
CA LYS A 202 -3.90 -23.09 -0.16
C LYS A 202 -5.27 -22.45 -0.25
N THR A 203 -6.05 -22.81 -1.26
CA THR A 203 -7.38 -22.26 -1.48
C THR A 203 -8.33 -22.54 -0.31
N ALA A 204 -8.29 -23.76 0.23
CA ALA A 204 -9.09 -24.13 1.40
C ALA A 204 -8.67 -23.29 2.62
N PHE A 205 -7.37 -23.09 2.84
CA PHE A 205 -6.83 -22.27 3.92
C PHE A 205 -7.29 -20.80 3.80
N ILE A 206 -7.16 -20.21 2.61
CA ILE A 206 -7.60 -18.81 2.37
C ILE A 206 -9.10 -18.65 2.64
N THR A 207 -9.90 -19.60 2.15
CA THR A 207 -11.35 -19.57 2.33
C THR A 207 -11.72 -19.73 3.80
N ALA A 208 -11.15 -20.73 4.48
CA ALA A 208 -11.36 -20.97 5.90
C ALA A 208 -10.97 -19.77 6.75
N PHE A 209 -9.76 -19.23 6.51
CA PHE A 209 -9.30 -18.02 7.18
C PHE A 209 -10.24 -16.84 6.96
N SER A 210 -10.57 -16.55 5.70
CA SER A 210 -11.39 -15.37 5.38
C SER A 210 -12.77 -15.48 6.00
N LYS A 211 -13.38 -16.68 5.97
CA LYS A 211 -14.68 -16.93 6.57
C LYS A 211 -14.63 -16.77 8.09
N GLU A 212 -13.68 -17.43 8.77
CA GLU A 212 -13.51 -17.34 10.22
C GLU A 212 -13.21 -15.91 10.67
N PHE A 213 -12.36 -15.19 9.93
CA PHE A 213 -12.04 -13.81 10.26
C PHE A 213 -13.24 -12.88 10.10
N ILE A 214 -13.97 -12.97 8.96
CA ILE A 214 -15.06 -12.04 8.64
C ILE A 214 -16.30 -12.35 9.49
N GLU A 215 -16.64 -13.64 9.67
CA GLU A 215 -17.90 -14.03 10.34
C GLU A 215 -17.76 -14.13 11.86
N ASN A 216 -16.59 -14.47 12.39
CA ASN A 216 -16.38 -14.73 13.81
C ASN A 216 -15.48 -13.69 14.48
N VAL A 217 -14.29 -13.42 13.94
CA VAL A 217 -13.32 -12.50 14.58
C VAL A 217 -13.77 -11.04 14.44
N ALA A 218 -14.11 -10.60 13.23
CA ALA A 218 -14.42 -9.22 12.97
C ALA A 218 -15.57 -8.67 13.85
N PRO A 219 -16.71 -9.36 14.00
CA PRO A 219 -17.79 -8.90 14.87
C PRO A 219 -17.39 -8.85 16.34
N THR A 220 -16.65 -9.85 16.82
CA THR A 220 -16.24 -9.92 18.25
C THR A 220 -15.23 -8.84 18.63
N LYS A 221 -14.40 -8.40 17.67
CA LYS A 221 -13.38 -7.35 17.88
C LYS A 221 -13.86 -5.95 17.46
N GLY A 222 -15.09 -5.82 17.00
CA GLY A 222 -15.66 -4.55 16.53
C GLY A 222 -15.03 -4.05 15.23
N PHE A 223 -14.51 -4.96 14.41
CA PHE A 223 -14.07 -4.64 13.07
C PHE A 223 -15.27 -4.58 12.13
N ASP A 224 -15.36 -3.50 11.35
CA ASP A 224 -16.28 -3.38 10.22
C ASP A 224 -15.54 -3.76 8.94
N ILE A 225 -16.10 -4.70 8.20
CA ILE A 225 -15.48 -5.27 6.99
C ILE A 225 -16.23 -4.76 5.76
N GLU A 226 -15.48 -4.13 4.85
CA GLU A 226 -15.97 -3.70 3.54
C GLU A 226 -15.12 -4.35 2.44
N PHE A 227 -15.73 -5.07 1.50
CA PHE A 227 -14.99 -5.65 0.39
C PHE A 227 -14.47 -4.56 -0.54
N TYR A 228 -13.33 -4.84 -1.16
CA TYR A 228 -12.66 -3.92 -2.08
C TYR A 228 -13.56 -3.44 -3.22
N ASN A 229 -14.37 -4.34 -3.78
CA ASN A 229 -15.40 -4.05 -4.77
C ASN A 229 -16.45 -5.17 -4.80
N ASP A 230 -17.55 -4.94 -5.53
CA ASP A 230 -18.66 -5.90 -5.66
C ASP A 230 -18.21 -7.24 -6.24
N THR A 231 -17.24 -7.24 -7.16
CA THR A 231 -16.68 -8.46 -7.74
C THR A 231 -16.04 -9.33 -6.65
N LYS A 232 -15.24 -8.74 -5.75
CA LYS A 232 -14.61 -9.46 -4.63
C LYS A 232 -15.62 -9.92 -3.60
N ALA A 233 -16.67 -9.13 -3.35
CA ALA A 233 -17.78 -9.52 -2.48
C ALA A 233 -18.53 -10.74 -3.03
N ASN A 234 -18.82 -10.77 -4.33
CA ASN A 234 -19.49 -11.87 -4.98
C ASN A 234 -18.65 -13.15 -4.98
N ILE A 235 -17.35 -13.04 -5.32
CA ILE A 235 -16.40 -14.17 -5.25
C ILE A 235 -16.37 -14.75 -3.83
N TYR A 236 -16.25 -13.91 -2.81
CA TYR A 236 -16.29 -14.37 -1.42
C TYR A 236 -17.57 -15.11 -1.09
N LYS A 237 -18.73 -14.55 -1.47
CA LYS A 237 -20.04 -15.15 -1.20
C LYS A 237 -20.16 -16.53 -1.82
N GLU A 238 -19.79 -16.69 -3.08
CA GLU A 238 -19.84 -17.97 -3.79
C GLU A 238 -18.91 -19.01 -3.14
N ILE A 239 -17.65 -18.65 -2.89
CA ILE A 239 -16.65 -19.56 -2.31
C ILE A 239 -17.02 -19.92 -0.86
N SER A 240 -17.54 -18.97 -0.08
CA SER A 240 -17.99 -19.22 1.29
C SER A 240 -19.22 -20.14 1.34
N GLN A 241 -20.14 -20.03 0.37
CA GLN A 241 -21.27 -20.94 0.23
C GLN A 241 -20.83 -22.37 -0.11
N ASP A 242 -19.95 -22.52 -1.11
CA ASP A 242 -19.40 -23.82 -1.48
C ASP A 242 -18.68 -24.48 -0.30
N TYR A 243 -17.84 -23.69 0.40
CA TYR A 243 -17.13 -24.16 1.60
C TYR A 243 -18.09 -24.61 2.71
N THR A 244 -19.17 -23.87 2.95
CA THR A 244 -20.21 -24.24 3.95
C THR A 244 -20.95 -25.52 3.53
N ALA A 245 -21.13 -25.73 2.23
CA ALA A 245 -21.73 -26.95 1.69
C ALA A 245 -20.77 -28.17 1.71
N GLY A 246 -19.54 -28.01 2.21
CA GLY A 246 -18.55 -29.10 2.27
C GLY A 246 -17.80 -29.32 0.95
N SER A 247 -17.75 -28.32 0.07
CA SER A 247 -16.98 -28.40 -1.18
C SER A 247 -15.92 -27.30 -1.25
N THR A 248 -14.76 -27.63 -1.83
CA THR A 248 -13.72 -26.66 -2.15
C THR A 248 -13.51 -26.63 -3.66
N ARG A 249 -13.59 -25.44 -4.28
CA ARG A 249 -13.24 -25.29 -5.69
C ARG A 249 -11.75 -25.53 -5.86
N MET A 250 -11.39 -26.40 -6.82
CA MET A 250 -10.00 -26.44 -7.31
C MET A 250 -9.75 -25.13 -8.09
N THR A 251 -8.57 -24.55 -7.90
CA THR A 251 -8.13 -23.43 -8.73
C THR A 251 -7.85 -23.99 -10.12
N ASP A 252 -8.78 -23.74 -11.07
CA ASP A 252 -8.60 -24.16 -12.46
C ASP A 252 -7.36 -23.44 -13.04
N ARG A 253 -6.62 -24.15 -13.90
CA ARG A 253 -5.57 -23.50 -14.70
C ARG A 253 -6.22 -22.40 -15.54
N PRO A 254 -5.74 -21.16 -15.51
CA PRO A 254 -6.15 -20.18 -16.48
C PRO A 254 -5.77 -20.71 -17.87
N GLN A 255 -6.75 -20.86 -18.76
CA GLN A 255 -6.48 -21.19 -20.18
C GLN A 255 -5.84 -20.01 -20.91
N ASP A 256 -5.96 -18.79 -20.36
CA ASP A 256 -5.31 -17.58 -20.83
C ASP A 256 -4.27 -17.10 -19.81
N VAL A 257 -3.06 -16.89 -20.25
CA VAL A 257 -1.90 -16.40 -19.48
C VAL A 257 -2.19 -15.04 -18.83
N ASN A 258 -3.16 -14.29 -19.33
CA ASN A 258 -3.62 -13.00 -18.80
C ASN A 258 -4.72 -13.10 -17.73
N ALA A 259 -5.28 -14.28 -17.50
CA ALA A 259 -6.27 -14.54 -16.47
C ALA A 259 -5.67 -15.40 -15.36
N ALA A 260 -4.60 -14.95 -14.73
CA ALA A 260 -4.16 -15.49 -13.44
C ALA A 260 -5.22 -15.15 -12.39
N SER A 261 -6.34 -15.88 -12.43
CA SER A 261 -7.38 -15.85 -11.43
C SER A 261 -6.90 -16.56 -10.17
N SER A 262 -5.83 -16.05 -9.58
CA SER A 262 -5.48 -16.40 -8.22
C SER A 262 -6.64 -15.97 -7.33
N ILE A 263 -7.21 -16.91 -6.58
CA ILE A 263 -8.24 -16.58 -5.60
C ILE A 263 -7.59 -15.60 -4.63
N SER A 264 -8.09 -14.37 -4.61
CA SER A 264 -7.60 -13.35 -3.72
C SER A 264 -8.77 -12.67 -3.02
N PHE A 265 -8.69 -12.59 -1.70
CA PHE A 265 -9.61 -11.83 -0.90
C PHE A 265 -8.98 -10.48 -0.56
N SER A 266 -9.72 -9.41 -0.85
CA SER A 266 -9.31 -8.04 -0.57
C SER A 266 -10.47 -7.32 0.08
N PHE A 267 -10.25 -6.87 1.32
CA PHE A 267 -11.26 -6.18 2.11
C PHE A 267 -10.65 -5.16 3.05
N PHE A 268 -11.39 -4.09 3.28
CA PHE A 268 -11.04 -3.08 4.28
C PHE A 268 -11.45 -3.58 5.67
N VAL A 269 -10.54 -3.37 6.61
CA VAL A 269 -10.78 -3.57 8.04
C VAL A 269 -10.82 -2.20 8.70
N LYS A 270 -12.01 -1.80 9.13
CA LYS A 270 -12.27 -0.52 9.78
C LYS A 270 -12.50 -0.73 11.27
N HIS A 271 -12.01 0.21 12.06
CA HIS A 271 -12.27 0.26 13.50
C HIS A 271 -12.03 1.71 13.97
N PRO A 272 -12.77 2.23 14.96
CA PRO A 272 -12.58 3.61 15.46
C PRO A 272 -11.14 3.93 15.87
N SER A 273 -10.42 2.96 16.39
CA SER A 273 -9.00 3.10 16.79
C SER A 273 -8.00 2.91 15.64
N LEU A 274 -8.44 2.49 14.46
CA LEU A 274 -7.58 2.29 13.28
C LEU A 274 -7.70 3.47 12.32
N SER A 275 -6.72 4.36 12.37
CA SER A 275 -6.58 5.44 11.39
C SER A 275 -5.16 5.41 10.81
N PRO A 276 -4.98 5.29 9.50
CA PRO A 276 -6.00 4.97 8.47
C PRO A 276 -6.57 3.56 8.61
N GLU A 277 -7.66 3.27 7.90
CA GLU A 277 -8.20 1.91 7.75
C GLU A 277 -7.16 0.96 7.11
N ARG A 278 -7.31 -0.35 7.33
CA ARG A 278 -6.39 -1.36 6.77
C ARG A 278 -7.04 -2.03 5.59
N LEU A 279 -6.29 -2.18 4.50
CA LEU A 279 -6.70 -2.98 3.36
C LEU A 279 -5.96 -4.32 3.44
N MET A 280 -6.67 -5.37 3.82
CA MET A 280 -6.11 -6.72 3.87
C MET A 280 -6.20 -7.37 2.49
N HIS A 281 -5.04 -7.77 1.96
CA HIS A 281 -4.91 -8.55 0.74
C HIS A 281 -4.34 -9.92 1.08
N VAL A 282 -5.14 -10.96 0.91
CA VAL A 282 -4.70 -12.35 1.04
C VAL A 282 -4.87 -13.00 -0.32
N TYR A 283 -3.80 -13.53 -0.89
CA TYR A 283 -3.82 -14.06 -2.24
C TYR A 283 -3.04 -15.36 -2.39
N ASP A 284 -3.62 -16.25 -3.19
CA ASP A 284 -3.02 -17.53 -3.57
C ASP A 284 -1.97 -17.30 -4.66
N ILE A 285 -0.77 -17.79 -4.44
CA ILE A 285 0.26 -17.82 -5.47
C ILE A 285 0.43 -19.28 -5.90
N ALA A 286 0.10 -19.56 -7.15
CA ALA A 286 0.30 -20.88 -7.68
C ALA A 286 1.79 -21.25 -7.64
N GLY A 287 2.11 -22.40 -7.03
CA GLY A 287 3.51 -22.84 -6.91
C GLY A 287 4.20 -23.06 -8.26
N GLU A 288 3.43 -23.27 -9.33
CA GLU A 288 3.92 -23.42 -10.71
C GLU A 288 4.45 -22.10 -11.29
N VAL A 289 4.02 -20.96 -10.78
CA VAL A 289 4.50 -19.63 -11.20
C VAL A 289 5.98 -19.41 -10.91
N PHE A 290 6.53 -20.17 -9.96
CA PHE A 290 7.97 -20.11 -9.63
C PHE A 290 8.86 -20.84 -10.64
N THR A 291 8.28 -21.66 -11.49
CA THR A 291 9.03 -22.46 -12.49
C THR A 291 9.07 -21.81 -13.88
N ASP A 292 8.15 -20.90 -14.19
CA ASP A 292 8.09 -20.21 -15.47
C ASP A 292 8.65 -18.78 -15.37
N ASN A 293 9.69 -18.47 -16.14
CA ASN A 293 10.42 -17.19 -16.13
C ASN A 293 9.64 -15.99 -16.67
N ASN A 294 8.38 -16.14 -17.06
CA ASN A 294 7.66 -15.12 -17.85
C ASN A 294 6.67 -14.24 -17.06
N GLU A 295 6.50 -14.39 -15.76
CA GLU A 295 5.47 -13.64 -15.02
C GLU A 295 6.04 -12.52 -14.14
N ASN A 296 6.40 -11.41 -14.78
CA ASN A 296 6.87 -10.19 -14.09
C ASN A 296 5.81 -9.54 -13.16
N GLU A 297 4.52 -9.82 -13.36
CA GLU A 297 3.44 -9.14 -12.62
C GLU A 297 3.21 -9.71 -11.21
N VAL A 298 3.30 -11.02 -11.05
CA VAL A 298 3.17 -11.67 -9.72
C VAL A 298 4.33 -11.32 -8.81
N GLN A 299 5.49 -11.03 -9.39
CA GLN A 299 6.73 -10.70 -8.68
C GLN A 299 6.66 -9.40 -7.90
N LYS A 300 5.96 -8.39 -8.41
CA LYS A 300 5.85 -7.06 -7.79
C LYS A 300 5.12 -7.07 -6.44
N GLN A 301 4.25 -8.05 -6.19
CA GLN A 301 3.54 -8.18 -4.92
C GLN A 301 4.45 -8.51 -3.75
N TYR A 302 5.56 -9.21 -4.00
CA TYR A 302 6.55 -9.50 -2.94
C TYR A 302 7.31 -8.28 -2.47
N GLU A 303 7.44 -7.26 -3.30
CA GLU A 303 8.14 -6.02 -2.96
C GLU A 303 7.53 -5.29 -1.76
N TYR A 304 6.23 -5.48 -1.54
CA TYR A 304 5.49 -4.80 -0.48
C TYR A 304 4.70 -5.74 0.44
N CYS A 305 4.99 -7.06 0.44
CA CYS A 305 4.37 -7.98 1.39
C CYS A 305 4.85 -7.70 2.83
N GLN A 306 3.94 -7.82 3.79
CA GLN A 306 4.23 -7.62 5.21
C GLN A 306 4.34 -8.91 6.00
N GLY A 307 4.00 -10.03 5.41
CA GLY A 307 4.12 -11.38 5.96
C GLY A 307 3.91 -12.40 4.86
N ILE A 308 4.37 -13.63 5.06
CA ILE A 308 4.27 -14.72 4.09
C ILE A 308 3.75 -15.95 4.81
N VAL A 309 2.78 -16.64 4.22
CA VAL A 309 2.36 -17.98 4.65
C VAL A 309 2.92 -19.00 3.68
N LEU A 310 3.65 -19.97 4.18
CA LEU A 310 4.11 -21.12 3.43
C LEU A 310 3.34 -22.36 3.88
N ILE A 311 2.52 -22.93 3.00
CA ILE A 311 1.73 -24.13 3.32
C ILE A 311 2.46 -25.37 2.82
N ILE A 312 2.62 -26.35 3.72
CA ILE A 312 3.23 -27.65 3.48
C ILE A 312 2.17 -28.73 3.68
N ASP A 313 2.07 -29.63 2.70
CA ASP A 313 1.34 -30.89 2.84
C ASP A 313 2.28 -31.93 3.47
N PRO A 314 2.03 -32.39 4.71
CA PRO A 314 2.89 -33.35 5.37
C PRO A 314 3.00 -34.68 4.60
N PHE A 315 1.95 -35.11 3.92
CA PHE A 315 1.94 -36.35 3.14
C PHE A 315 2.70 -36.26 1.79
N ALA A 316 3.13 -35.06 1.40
CA ALA A 316 4.10 -34.92 0.31
C ALA A 316 5.52 -35.36 0.71
N ILE A 317 5.79 -35.45 2.02
CA ILE A 317 7.06 -35.98 2.56
C ILE A 317 7.03 -37.50 2.51
N PRO A 318 7.98 -38.16 1.81
CA PRO A 318 7.94 -39.64 1.62
C PRO A 318 7.91 -40.45 2.92
N SER A 319 8.70 -40.05 3.93
CA SER A 319 8.74 -40.72 5.23
C SER A 319 7.40 -40.65 5.95
N VAL A 320 6.75 -39.47 5.96
CA VAL A 320 5.42 -39.27 6.54
C VAL A 320 4.39 -40.11 5.80
N ARG A 321 4.41 -40.11 4.46
CA ARG A 321 3.50 -40.93 3.67
C ARG A 321 3.61 -42.41 4.00
N MET A 322 4.84 -42.96 4.09
CA MET A 322 5.06 -44.34 4.45
C MET A 322 4.60 -44.68 5.87
N GLN A 323 4.82 -43.77 6.82
CA GLN A 323 4.43 -43.96 8.21
C GLN A 323 2.90 -44.01 8.39
N TYR A 324 2.15 -43.24 7.60
CA TYR A 324 0.70 -43.10 7.74
C TYR A 324 -0.09 -43.76 6.60
N GLU A 325 0.55 -44.53 5.72
CA GLU A 325 -0.06 -45.10 4.51
C GLU A 325 -1.32 -45.93 4.80
N GLU A 326 -1.32 -46.75 5.87
CA GLU A 326 -2.47 -47.56 6.26
C GLU A 326 -3.63 -46.75 6.84
N LEU A 327 -3.39 -45.51 7.29
CA LEU A 327 -4.38 -44.65 7.91
C LEU A 327 -4.98 -43.62 6.92
N LEU A 328 -4.34 -43.46 5.74
CA LEU A 328 -4.79 -42.52 4.73
C LEU A 328 -6.00 -43.07 3.97
N GLU A 329 -7.05 -42.29 3.87
CA GLU A 329 -8.19 -42.63 3.02
C GLU A 329 -7.89 -42.41 1.53
N PRO A 330 -8.56 -43.12 0.60
CA PRO A 330 -8.33 -42.94 -0.85
C PRO A 330 -8.49 -41.51 -1.33
N ALA A 331 -9.41 -40.74 -0.74
CA ALA A 331 -9.61 -39.31 -1.04
C ALA A 331 -8.41 -38.44 -0.61
N ASP A 332 -7.77 -38.76 0.52
CA ASP A 332 -6.57 -38.09 0.98
C ASP A 332 -5.40 -38.38 0.07
N ILE A 333 -5.21 -39.65 -0.31
CA ILE A 333 -4.15 -40.08 -1.24
C ILE A 333 -4.28 -39.37 -2.59
N ALA A 334 -5.49 -39.24 -3.14
CA ALA A 334 -5.74 -38.52 -4.38
C ALA A 334 -5.43 -37.02 -4.27
N GLY A 335 -5.55 -36.47 -3.06
CA GLY A 335 -5.30 -35.06 -2.75
C GLY A 335 -3.86 -34.71 -2.38
N ILE A 336 -2.93 -35.68 -2.32
CA ILE A 336 -1.53 -35.43 -1.92
C ILE A 336 -0.82 -34.54 -2.95
N GLY A 337 -0.14 -33.51 -2.47
CA GLY A 337 0.73 -32.67 -3.28
C GLY A 337 1.92 -33.46 -3.84
N LYS A 338 2.18 -33.33 -5.15
CA LYS A 338 3.31 -34.02 -5.82
C LYS A 338 4.56 -33.15 -5.93
N ALA A 339 4.57 -31.99 -5.32
CA ALA A 339 5.61 -30.99 -5.51
C ALA A 339 6.79 -31.19 -4.55
N ASP A 340 8.00 -31.00 -5.05
CA ASP A 340 9.21 -30.93 -4.23
C ASP A 340 9.19 -29.69 -3.34
N ILE A 341 9.04 -29.87 -2.04
CA ILE A 341 8.97 -28.81 -1.03
C ILE A 341 10.25 -27.96 -1.06
N ASN A 342 11.42 -28.58 -1.19
CA ASN A 342 12.70 -27.87 -1.21
C ASN A 342 12.85 -27.04 -2.51
N GLY A 343 12.44 -27.59 -3.64
CA GLY A 343 12.44 -26.89 -4.93
C GLY A 343 11.54 -25.65 -4.91
N ILE A 344 10.34 -25.77 -4.36
CA ILE A 344 9.39 -24.64 -4.23
C ILE A 344 9.98 -23.53 -3.37
N ILE A 345 10.58 -23.88 -2.22
CA ILE A 345 11.16 -22.90 -1.31
C ILE A 345 12.35 -22.20 -1.93
N ASN A 346 13.25 -22.93 -2.55
CA ASN A 346 14.41 -22.33 -3.19
C ASN A 346 14.00 -21.39 -4.32
N SER A 347 13.04 -21.79 -5.15
CA SER A 347 12.50 -20.93 -6.22
C SER A 347 11.82 -19.69 -5.65
N PHE A 348 11.04 -19.85 -4.59
CA PHE A 348 10.41 -18.75 -3.88
C PHE A 348 11.42 -17.77 -3.27
N LEU A 349 12.44 -18.27 -2.58
CA LEU A 349 13.50 -17.47 -1.96
C LEU A 349 14.31 -16.70 -2.99
N ASN A 350 14.69 -17.34 -4.09
CA ASN A 350 15.39 -16.68 -5.19
C ASN A 350 14.56 -15.51 -5.74
N LYS A 351 13.27 -15.73 -5.91
CA LYS A 351 12.35 -14.72 -6.40
C LYS A 351 12.14 -13.59 -5.41
N LEU A 352 11.96 -13.90 -4.13
CA LEU A 352 11.86 -12.90 -3.07
C LEU A 352 13.10 -12.00 -3.03
N ARG A 353 14.30 -12.58 -3.18
CA ARG A 353 15.55 -11.84 -3.21
C ARG A 353 15.69 -10.96 -4.44
N GLU A 354 15.36 -11.47 -5.61
CA GLU A 354 15.35 -10.72 -6.87
C GLU A 354 14.47 -9.47 -6.76
N VAL A 355 13.24 -9.64 -6.28
CA VAL A 355 12.25 -8.55 -6.19
C VAL A 355 12.58 -7.55 -5.08
N THR A 356 13.05 -8.02 -3.93
CA THR A 356 13.36 -7.16 -2.78
C THR A 356 14.76 -6.54 -2.86
N GLY A 357 15.58 -6.92 -3.82
CA GLY A 357 16.99 -6.51 -3.91
C GLY A 357 17.82 -6.99 -2.72
N LEU A 358 17.41 -8.06 -2.05
CA LEU A 358 18.08 -8.58 -0.88
C LEU A 358 19.34 -9.35 -1.30
N SER A 359 20.51 -8.94 -0.84
CA SER A 359 21.76 -9.66 -1.11
C SER A 359 21.75 -11.05 -0.45
N ASP A 360 22.46 -12.01 -1.06
CA ASP A 360 22.49 -13.41 -0.64
C ASP A 360 22.88 -13.65 0.81
N ASN A 361 23.67 -12.76 1.39
CA ASN A 361 24.15 -12.84 2.76
C ASN A 361 23.23 -12.18 3.80
N LYS A 362 22.06 -11.65 3.39
CA LYS A 362 21.12 -11.01 4.32
C LYS A 362 19.86 -11.85 4.50
N MET A 363 19.43 -11.95 5.76
CA MET A 363 18.16 -12.58 6.10
C MET A 363 16.99 -11.70 5.69
N ALA A 364 15.90 -12.33 5.22
CA ALA A 364 14.65 -11.64 4.98
C ALA A 364 14.05 -11.14 6.32
N THR A 365 13.64 -9.88 6.35
CA THR A 365 13.01 -9.26 7.54
C THR A 365 11.49 -9.48 7.57
N VAL A 366 10.91 -9.88 6.43
CA VAL A 366 9.48 -10.23 6.33
C VAL A 366 9.24 -11.50 7.13
N PRO A 367 8.27 -11.53 8.06
CA PRO A 367 7.96 -12.72 8.84
C PRO A 367 7.37 -13.83 7.97
N LEU A 368 7.78 -15.06 8.25
CA LEU A 368 7.33 -16.26 7.58
C LEU A 368 6.56 -17.16 8.54
N ALA A 369 5.29 -17.43 8.26
CA ALA A 369 4.50 -18.47 8.92
C ALA A 369 4.55 -19.73 8.07
N VAL A 370 5.16 -20.79 8.59
CA VAL A 370 5.16 -22.12 7.95
C VAL A 370 3.98 -22.90 8.54
N VAL A 371 3.07 -23.33 7.69
CA VAL A 371 1.82 -24.00 8.10
C VAL A 371 1.82 -25.43 7.58
N ILE A 372 1.86 -26.40 8.48
CA ILE A 372 1.62 -27.80 8.16
C ILE A 372 0.12 -27.99 8.08
N SER A 373 -0.38 -28.29 6.88
CA SER A 373 -1.81 -28.45 6.60
C SER A 373 -2.29 -29.90 6.80
N LYS A 374 -3.60 -30.13 6.65
CA LYS A 374 -4.23 -31.45 6.64
C LYS A 374 -3.95 -32.33 7.89
N ILE A 375 -3.84 -31.68 9.06
CA ILE A 375 -3.59 -32.42 10.32
C ILE A 375 -4.76 -33.29 10.75
N ASP A 376 -5.94 -33.07 10.16
CA ASP A 376 -7.14 -33.90 10.33
C ASP A 376 -7.04 -35.27 9.67
N SER A 377 -6.13 -35.45 8.70
CA SER A 377 -5.95 -36.70 7.98
C SER A 377 -5.02 -37.64 8.75
N ALA A 378 -5.33 -38.93 8.73
CA ALA A 378 -4.54 -40.03 9.32
C ALA A 378 -4.20 -39.87 10.82
N GLY A 379 -4.92 -39.04 11.56
CA GLY A 379 -4.69 -38.82 12.99
C GLY A 379 -3.46 -37.97 13.33
N LEU A 380 -2.91 -37.23 12.37
CA LEU A 380 -1.70 -36.37 12.55
C LEU A 380 -1.91 -35.28 13.61
N GLU A 381 -3.15 -34.94 13.94
CA GLU A 381 -3.49 -34.04 15.04
C GLU A 381 -2.92 -34.48 16.39
N GLN A 382 -2.76 -35.81 16.59
CA GLN A 382 -2.19 -36.38 17.82
C GLN A 382 -0.69 -36.15 17.95
N ASP A 383 0.00 -35.80 16.85
CA ASP A 383 1.45 -35.61 16.82
C ASP A 383 1.84 -34.12 16.83
N ILE A 384 1.10 -33.27 16.13
CA ILE A 384 1.43 -31.84 15.98
C ILE A 384 0.24 -30.87 16.15
N GLY A 385 -0.98 -31.37 16.25
CA GLY A 385 -2.19 -30.58 16.42
C GLY A 385 -2.44 -30.14 17.87
N SER A 386 -3.65 -29.63 18.12
CA SER A 386 -4.06 -29.13 19.43
C SER A 386 -4.04 -30.23 20.50
N MET A 387 -4.34 -31.47 20.15
CA MET A 387 -4.28 -32.62 21.06
C MET A 387 -2.86 -32.87 21.56
N ALA A 388 -1.88 -32.85 20.65
CA ALA A 388 -0.46 -33.04 20.98
C ALA A 388 0.05 -31.92 21.90
N VAL A 389 -0.22 -30.67 21.55
CA VAL A 389 0.20 -29.50 22.34
C VAL A 389 -0.36 -29.57 23.74
N ASN A 390 -1.67 -29.79 23.90
CA ASN A 390 -2.34 -29.88 25.20
C ASN A 390 -1.80 -31.04 26.03
N LYS A 391 -1.50 -32.19 25.41
CA LYS A 391 -0.88 -33.33 26.09
C LYS A 391 0.50 -32.98 26.65
N HIS A 392 1.36 -32.31 25.87
CA HIS A 392 2.71 -31.91 26.30
C HIS A 392 2.63 -30.88 27.43
N MET A 393 1.80 -29.85 27.30
CA MET A 393 1.59 -28.82 28.32
C MET A 393 1.02 -29.41 29.63
N LYS A 394 0.20 -30.44 29.55
CA LYS A 394 -0.36 -31.12 30.73
C LYS A 394 0.66 -32.03 31.42
N ASN A 395 1.48 -32.73 30.65
CA ASN A 395 2.44 -33.71 31.18
C ASN A 395 3.69 -33.03 31.72
N GLU A 396 4.14 -31.95 31.12
CA GLU A 396 5.36 -31.21 31.50
C GLU A 396 5.08 -29.69 31.53
N PRO A 397 4.24 -29.22 32.46
CA PRO A 397 3.79 -27.81 32.50
C PRO A 397 4.90 -26.80 32.80
N GLU A 398 5.96 -27.22 33.47
CA GLU A 398 7.14 -26.40 33.73
C GLU A 398 7.97 -26.13 32.47
N LYS A 399 8.02 -27.10 31.57
CA LYS A 399 8.74 -27.02 30.30
C LYS A 399 7.90 -26.33 29.23
N TYR A 400 6.70 -26.79 28.98
CA TYR A 400 5.83 -26.32 27.90
C TYR A 400 4.82 -25.30 28.45
N THR A 401 5.24 -24.04 28.55
CA THR A 401 4.47 -22.97 29.19
C THR A 401 3.58 -22.15 28.25
N ASP A 402 3.89 -22.16 26.94
CA ASP A 402 3.19 -21.41 25.91
C ASP A 402 2.69 -22.34 24.82
N TYR A 403 1.42 -22.20 24.44
CA TYR A 403 0.78 -23.08 23.45
C TYR A 403 1.48 -23.02 22.09
N TYR A 404 1.73 -21.82 21.58
CA TYR A 404 2.27 -21.65 20.24
C TYR A 404 3.79 -21.88 20.17
N ASP A 405 4.51 -21.71 21.25
CA ASP A 405 5.91 -22.11 21.33
C ASP A 405 6.01 -23.65 21.34
N THR A 406 5.11 -24.31 22.06
CA THR A 406 5.02 -25.78 22.08
C THR A 406 4.62 -26.32 20.70
N GLN A 407 3.65 -25.68 20.04
CA GLN A 407 3.25 -26.09 18.67
C GLN A 407 4.41 -25.92 17.67
N ASP A 408 5.10 -24.78 17.69
CA ASP A 408 6.27 -24.53 16.83
C ASP A 408 7.34 -25.60 17.04
N TYR A 409 7.63 -25.94 18.29
CA TYR A 409 8.58 -27.01 18.64
C TYR A 409 8.15 -28.37 18.10
N LEU A 410 6.91 -28.77 18.32
CA LEU A 410 6.39 -30.05 17.83
C LEU A 410 6.40 -30.14 16.31
N CYS A 411 6.02 -29.07 15.62
CA CYS A 411 6.09 -29.02 14.17
C CYS A 411 7.54 -29.16 13.64
N ARG A 412 8.50 -28.48 14.27
CA ARG A 412 9.92 -28.57 13.89
C ARG A 412 10.47 -29.97 14.18
N LYS A 413 10.16 -30.55 15.33
CA LYS A 413 10.55 -31.88 15.72
C LYS A 413 10.01 -32.90 14.74
N PHE A 414 8.72 -32.84 14.40
CA PHE A 414 8.08 -33.71 13.43
C PHE A 414 8.77 -33.65 12.05
N LEU A 415 9.05 -32.45 11.54
CA LEU A 415 9.75 -32.28 10.28
C LEU A 415 11.19 -32.82 10.32
N LYS A 416 11.90 -32.62 11.43
CA LYS A 416 13.27 -33.11 11.63
C LYS A 416 13.30 -34.63 11.65
N GLU A 417 12.41 -35.28 12.39
CA GLU A 417 12.29 -36.75 12.47
C GLU A 417 11.91 -37.37 11.14
N ASN A 418 11.26 -36.61 10.25
CA ASN A 418 10.88 -37.01 8.90
C ASN A 418 11.87 -36.58 7.81
N GLY A 419 13.12 -36.29 8.16
CA GLY A 419 14.19 -36.03 7.21
C GLY A 419 14.21 -34.64 6.59
N MET A 420 13.46 -33.69 7.14
CA MET A 420 13.36 -32.30 6.64
C MET A 420 14.30 -31.32 7.37
N GLU A 421 15.43 -31.81 7.91
CA GLU A 421 16.39 -31.00 8.66
C GLU A 421 17.03 -29.91 7.76
N SER A 422 17.37 -30.24 6.52
CA SER A 422 17.90 -29.27 5.54
C SER A 422 16.94 -28.15 5.26
N PHE A 423 15.64 -28.44 5.19
CA PHE A 423 14.57 -27.46 5.04
C PHE A 423 14.49 -26.52 6.25
N LEU A 424 14.49 -27.07 7.47
CA LEU A 424 14.47 -26.28 8.71
C LEU A 424 15.67 -25.34 8.80
N ASN A 425 16.86 -25.83 8.48
CA ASN A 425 18.09 -25.04 8.46
C ASN A 425 18.01 -23.93 7.41
N ASN A 426 17.50 -24.21 6.22
CA ASN A 426 17.31 -23.21 5.17
C ASN A 426 16.37 -22.09 5.62
N ILE A 427 15.21 -22.42 6.19
CA ILE A 427 14.29 -21.42 6.74
C ILE A 427 14.94 -20.55 7.81
N ASN A 428 15.66 -21.15 8.75
CA ASN A 428 16.31 -20.43 9.86
C ASN A 428 17.44 -19.50 9.38
N ILE A 429 18.16 -19.87 8.32
CA ILE A 429 19.21 -19.02 7.72
C ILE A 429 18.60 -17.89 6.90
N GLN A 430 17.49 -18.13 6.21
CA GLN A 430 16.90 -17.19 5.26
C GLN A 430 15.97 -16.16 5.90
N PHE A 431 15.22 -16.52 6.94
CA PHE A 431 14.23 -15.68 7.58
C PHE A 431 14.60 -15.36 9.02
N LYS A 432 14.71 -14.05 9.32
CA LYS A 432 14.99 -13.57 10.68
C LYS A 432 13.87 -13.90 11.68
N ASN A 433 12.64 -13.90 11.20
CA ASN A 433 11.44 -14.15 11.99
C ASN A 433 10.58 -15.18 11.29
N ASN A 434 10.56 -16.41 11.81
CA ASN A 434 9.77 -17.50 11.27
C ASN A 434 9.12 -18.28 12.42
N ARG A 435 7.92 -18.83 12.18
CA ARG A 435 7.18 -19.65 13.15
C ARG A 435 6.40 -20.73 12.41
N PHE A 436 6.35 -21.92 13.04
CA PHE A 436 5.64 -23.07 12.50
C PHE A 436 4.29 -23.22 13.20
N PHE A 437 3.30 -23.60 12.40
CA PHE A 437 1.93 -23.82 12.83
C PHE A 437 1.40 -25.11 12.22
N ALA A 438 0.46 -25.74 12.87
CA ALA A 438 -0.29 -26.87 12.37
C ALA A 438 -1.78 -26.46 12.21
N CYS A 439 -2.41 -26.78 11.08
CA CYS A 439 -3.80 -26.46 10.84
C CYS A 439 -4.51 -27.50 9.99
N SER A 440 -5.84 -27.53 10.12
CA SER A 440 -6.74 -28.12 9.14
C SER A 440 -7.71 -27.06 8.63
N ALA A 441 -7.76 -26.89 7.32
CA ALA A 441 -8.73 -25.98 6.71
C ALA A 441 -10.12 -26.64 6.57
N ILE A 442 -10.22 -27.95 6.67
CA ILE A 442 -11.44 -28.73 6.44
C ILE A 442 -11.94 -29.36 7.75
N GLY A 443 -11.03 -29.82 8.61
CA GLY A 443 -11.34 -30.41 9.92
C GLY A 443 -11.78 -31.88 9.89
N HIS A 444 -11.83 -32.47 8.71
CA HIS A 444 -12.13 -33.91 8.50
C HIS A 444 -11.82 -34.30 7.06
N THR A 445 -11.78 -35.60 6.78
CA THR A 445 -11.62 -36.10 5.42
C THR A 445 -12.70 -35.58 4.49
N ARG A 446 -12.37 -35.28 3.23
CA ARG A 446 -13.31 -34.84 2.19
C ARG A 446 -14.56 -35.71 2.17
N ASP A 447 -15.70 -35.12 1.82
CA ASP A 447 -16.99 -35.78 1.65
C ASP A 447 -17.69 -36.23 2.96
N LYS A 448 -17.16 -35.85 4.13
CA LYS A 448 -17.77 -36.18 5.44
C LYS A 448 -18.70 -35.10 6.02
N GLY A 449 -19.09 -34.11 5.22
CA GLY A 449 -20.06 -33.11 5.65
C GLY A 449 -19.50 -31.70 5.82
N GLN A 450 -20.04 -30.94 6.76
CA GLN A 450 -19.72 -29.53 6.97
C GLN A 450 -18.28 -29.35 7.49
N TYR A 451 -17.52 -28.46 6.86
CA TYR A 451 -16.14 -28.17 7.24
C TYR A 451 -16.05 -27.48 8.62
N ARG A 452 -15.04 -27.88 9.40
CA ARG A 452 -14.72 -27.34 10.73
C ARG A 452 -13.22 -27.00 10.79
N PRO A 453 -12.85 -25.81 10.35
CA PRO A 453 -11.42 -25.44 10.30
C PRO A 453 -10.82 -25.35 11.71
N GLU A 454 -9.55 -25.78 11.84
CA GLU A 454 -8.79 -25.67 13.07
C GLU A 454 -7.41 -25.02 12.80
N GLY A 455 -7.00 -24.10 13.66
CA GLY A 455 -5.67 -23.47 13.62
C GLY A 455 -5.43 -22.48 12.49
N VAL A 456 -6.43 -22.14 11.66
CA VAL A 456 -6.26 -21.28 10.48
C VAL A 456 -6.09 -19.80 10.80
N LEU A 457 -6.57 -19.34 11.95
CA LEU A 457 -6.47 -17.94 12.39
C LEU A 457 -5.09 -17.57 12.95
N ALA A 458 -4.47 -18.47 13.70
CA ALA A 458 -3.25 -18.21 14.45
C ALA A 458 -2.05 -17.74 13.59
N PRO A 459 -1.71 -18.39 12.44
CA PRO A 459 -0.63 -17.92 11.59
C PRO A 459 -0.89 -16.51 11.03
N MET A 460 -2.13 -16.20 10.69
CA MET A 460 -2.51 -14.90 10.16
C MET A 460 -2.49 -13.81 11.24
N GLU A 461 -2.99 -14.11 12.44
CA GLU A 461 -2.90 -13.20 13.58
C GLU A 461 -1.45 -12.88 13.94
N TRP A 462 -0.58 -13.90 13.97
CA TRP A 462 0.85 -13.71 14.23
C TRP A 462 1.50 -12.82 13.17
N LEU A 463 1.19 -13.02 11.89
CA LEU A 463 1.69 -12.16 10.80
C LEU A 463 1.17 -10.73 10.92
N VAL A 464 -0.12 -10.55 11.21
CA VAL A 464 -0.71 -9.22 11.41
C VAL A 464 -0.09 -8.50 12.60
N LYS A 465 0.17 -9.19 13.72
CA LYS A 465 0.88 -8.62 14.88
C LYS A 465 2.27 -8.09 14.53
N ASN A 466 2.98 -8.79 13.64
CA ASN A 466 4.30 -8.37 13.15
C ASN A 466 4.21 -7.22 12.13
N ALA A 467 3.19 -7.21 11.28
CA ALA A 467 2.98 -6.22 10.23
C ALA A 467 2.42 -4.89 10.74
N ASP A 468 1.45 -4.96 11.63
CA ASP A 468 0.72 -3.81 12.16
C ASP A 468 0.42 -3.97 13.66
N SER A 469 1.22 -3.32 14.49
CA SER A 469 1.08 -3.41 15.95
C SER A 469 -0.28 -2.95 16.47
N LYS A 470 -0.94 -1.96 15.82
CA LYS A 470 -2.25 -1.49 16.24
C LYS A 470 -3.34 -2.50 15.94
N MET A 471 -3.37 -3.01 14.70
CA MET A 471 -4.33 -4.05 14.34
C MET A 471 -4.08 -5.32 15.15
N GLY A 472 -2.81 -5.69 15.37
CA GLY A 472 -2.44 -6.84 16.18
C GLY A 472 -2.82 -6.70 17.67
N GLN A 473 -2.87 -5.49 18.22
CA GLN A 473 -3.37 -5.25 19.57
C GLN A 473 -4.90 -5.36 19.68
N LEU A 474 -5.62 -5.00 18.62
CA LEU A 474 -7.07 -5.14 18.56
C LEU A 474 -7.49 -6.60 18.32
N TRP A 475 -6.77 -7.28 17.43
CA TRP A 475 -6.93 -8.71 17.17
C TRP A 475 -6.02 -9.52 18.10
N ASN A 476 -6.30 -9.52 19.37
CA ASN A 476 -5.47 -10.17 20.39
C ASN A 476 -6.18 -11.39 20.97
N ASP A 477 -6.35 -12.43 20.16
CA ASP A 477 -6.92 -13.70 20.61
C ASP A 477 -5.85 -14.62 21.19
N ASN A 478 -4.62 -14.55 20.66
CA ASN A 478 -3.54 -15.44 21.03
C ASN A 478 -2.31 -14.67 21.49
N ASN A 479 -1.61 -15.20 22.49
CA ASN A 479 -0.30 -14.73 22.89
C ASN A 479 0.78 -15.44 22.07
N PHE A 480 1.72 -14.67 21.56
CA PHE A 480 2.89 -15.21 20.87
C PHE A 480 4.16 -14.63 21.51
N SER A 481 5.08 -15.48 21.88
CA SER A 481 6.42 -15.05 22.28
C SER A 481 7.12 -14.32 21.12
N LYS A 482 8.05 -13.42 21.45
CA LYS A 482 8.81 -12.69 20.42
C LYS A 482 9.68 -13.62 19.55
N LYS A 483 10.17 -14.71 20.14
CA LYS A 483 10.89 -15.79 19.46
C LYS A 483 10.38 -17.09 20.02
N PRO A 484 10.12 -18.12 19.18
CA PRO A 484 9.78 -19.45 19.67
C PRO A 484 10.87 -19.96 20.59
N LYS A 485 10.47 -20.64 21.65
CA LYS A 485 11.41 -21.30 22.56
C LYS A 485 11.95 -22.57 21.90
N ASN A 486 13.24 -22.81 22.05
CA ASN A 486 13.85 -24.09 21.68
C ASN A 486 13.94 -24.98 22.90
N TYR A 487 13.09 -25.97 22.98
CA TYR A 487 12.99 -26.89 24.11
C TYR A 487 13.99 -28.06 24.05
N ASP A 488 14.83 -28.16 22.99
CA ASP A 488 15.89 -29.19 22.90
C ASP A 488 17.11 -28.86 23.77
N ASN A 489 17.24 -27.60 24.24
CA ASN A 489 18.39 -27.13 25.01
C ASN A 489 18.09 -26.96 26.50
N GLU A 490 16.91 -27.36 26.98
CA GLU A 490 16.51 -27.46 28.38
C GLU A 490 16.33 -28.94 28.77
#